data_8c961420b6bdf0528adf455e2ce3a19e
#
_entry.id   8c961420b6bdf0528adf455e2ce3a19e
#
_cell.length_a   1.000
_cell.length_b   1.000
_cell.length_c   1.000
_cell.angle_alpha   90.00
_cell.angle_beta   90.00
_cell.angle_gamma   90.00
#
_symmetry.space_group_name_H-M   'P 1'
#
loop_
_entity.id
_entity.type
_entity.pdbx_description
1 polymer ?
#
loop_
_entity_poly.entity_id
_entity_poly.type
_entity_poly.pdbx_seq_one_letter_code
_entity_poly.pdbx_strand_id
1 'polypeptide(L)'
;MPLAGNVMPERTTHSSVTFLHPFSLAGVDGVQPAGTYTIETVEETLDNLSFVAYRRVSTTIVLPAVGIPTRQRQVVTIDPRDLEAAQKRDAEIT
;
A
#
# COMPACT_ATOMS: atom_id res chain seq x y z
N MET A 1 11.01 -9.52 31.22
CA MET A 1 11.03 -9.20 30.70
C MET A 1 10.80 -8.85 29.85
N PRO A 2 10.67 -8.59 29.66
CA PRO A 2 10.22 -8.21 28.91
C PRO A 2 10.40 -8.26 27.92
N LEU A 3 10.39 -8.48 27.72
CA LEU A 3 10.56 -8.43 26.82
C LEU A 3 10.14 -7.93 26.05
N ALA A 4 9.82 -8.07 26.35
CA ALA A 4 8.86 -7.71 25.46
C ALA A 4 9.02 -6.49 24.71
N GLY A 5 9.04 -5.49 25.27
CA GLY A 5 9.11 -4.29 24.57
C GLY A 5 10.18 -4.26 23.55
N ASN A 6 10.94 -5.22 23.62
CA ASN A 6 12.00 -5.27 22.70
C ASN A 6 11.55 -5.65 21.33
N VAL A 7 10.38 -6.11 21.21
CA VAL A 7 9.88 -6.38 19.88
C VAL A 7 9.67 -5.04 19.22
N MET A 8 10.26 -4.87 18.07
CA MET A 8 10.06 -3.66 17.32
C MET A 8 8.61 -3.58 16.94
N PRO A 9 7.89 -2.68 17.49
CA PRO A 9 6.50 -2.57 17.12
C PRO A 9 6.39 -2.07 15.70
N GLU A 10 5.64 -2.77 14.94
CA GLU A 10 5.27 -2.33 13.61
C GLU A 10 3.86 -1.81 13.66
N ARG A 11 3.61 -0.81 12.88
CA ARG A 11 2.28 -0.26 12.75
C ARG A 11 1.83 -0.46 11.31
N THR A 12 0.69 -1.12 11.15
CA THR A 12 0.08 -1.28 9.84
C THR A 12 -1.07 -0.31 9.73
N THR A 13 -1.00 0.54 8.74
CA THR A 13 -2.04 1.52 8.47
C THR A 13 -2.75 1.13 7.19
N HIS A 14 -4.07 1.13 7.23
CA HIS A 14 -4.88 0.85 6.07
C HIS A 14 -5.47 2.15 5.57
N SER A 15 -5.38 2.35 4.27
CA SER A 15 -6.02 3.49 3.63
C SER A 15 -6.60 3.01 2.31
N SER A 16 -7.30 3.87 1.63
CA SER A 16 -7.86 3.53 0.34
C SER A 16 -7.55 4.61 -0.67
N VAL A 17 -7.42 4.19 -1.92
CA VAL A 17 -7.29 5.11 -3.03
C VAL A 17 -8.35 4.77 -4.05
N THR A 18 -8.89 5.76 -4.71
CA THR A 18 -9.90 5.56 -5.72
C THR A 18 -9.36 6.06 -7.06
N PHE A 19 -9.42 5.17 -8.05
CA PHE A 19 -9.08 5.51 -9.41
C PHE A 19 -10.36 5.65 -10.20
N LEU A 20 -10.49 6.74 -10.91
CA LEU A 20 -11.67 7.00 -11.74
C LEU A 20 -11.54 6.37 -13.10
N HIS A 21 -10.34 5.98 -13.48
CA HIS A 21 -10.06 5.40 -14.79
C HIS A 21 -9.19 4.16 -14.63
N PRO A 22 -9.17 3.27 -15.60
CA PRO A 22 -8.22 2.16 -15.57
C PRO A 22 -6.79 2.71 -15.49
N PHE A 23 -5.94 1.99 -14.78
CA PHE A 23 -4.60 2.50 -14.50
C PHE A 23 -3.57 1.38 -14.57
N SER A 24 -2.33 1.77 -14.81
CA SER A 24 -1.19 0.87 -14.68
C SER A 24 -0.32 1.32 -13.53
N LEU A 25 0.32 0.36 -12.91
CA LEU A 25 1.12 0.63 -11.74
C LEU A 25 2.38 -0.22 -11.81
N ALA A 26 3.53 0.41 -11.62
CA ALA A 26 4.79 -0.33 -11.64
C ALA A 26 4.76 -1.40 -10.56
N GLY A 27 5.17 -2.60 -10.91
CA GLY A 27 5.13 -3.74 -10.01
C GLY A 27 3.86 -4.55 -10.10
N VAL A 28 2.87 -4.06 -10.81
CA VAL A 28 1.60 -4.75 -11.00
C VAL A 28 1.45 -5.07 -12.48
N ASP A 29 1.19 -6.33 -12.77
CA ASP A 29 1.02 -6.77 -14.14
C ASP A 29 -0.32 -6.32 -14.69
N GLY A 30 -0.27 -5.73 -15.86
CA GLY A 30 -1.48 -5.38 -16.61
C GLY A 30 -2.17 -4.13 -16.09
N VAL A 31 -3.16 -3.71 -16.84
CA VAL A 31 -3.98 -2.57 -16.51
C VAL A 31 -5.03 -2.99 -15.50
N GLN A 32 -5.19 -2.22 -14.46
CA GLN A 32 -6.17 -2.50 -13.42
C GLN A 32 -7.41 -1.65 -13.65
N PRO A 33 -8.59 -2.16 -13.34
CA PRO A 33 -9.83 -1.39 -13.56
C PRO A 33 -9.94 -0.24 -12.58
N ALA A 34 -10.74 0.74 -12.95
CA ALA A 34 -11.13 1.81 -12.06
C ALA A 34 -11.81 1.23 -10.83
N GLY A 35 -11.65 1.88 -9.70
CA GLY A 35 -12.28 1.44 -8.47
C GLY A 35 -11.49 1.89 -7.26
N THR A 36 -11.92 1.42 -6.11
CA THR A 36 -11.28 1.74 -4.84
C THR A 36 -10.44 0.56 -4.37
N TYR A 37 -9.21 0.85 -4.03
CA TYR A 37 -8.23 -0.16 -3.64
C TYR A 37 -7.72 0.11 -2.25
N THR A 38 -7.50 -0.95 -1.49
CA THR A 38 -6.93 -0.84 -0.15
C THR A 38 -5.42 -0.80 -0.25
N ILE A 39 -4.84 0.13 0.48
CA ILE A 39 -3.40 0.29 0.57
C ILE A 39 -3.01 -0.01 2.01
N GLU A 40 -2.04 -0.87 2.19
CA GLU A 40 -1.50 -1.18 3.51
C GLU A 40 -0.09 -0.64 3.59
N THR A 41 0.18 0.14 4.60
CA THR A 41 1.50 0.68 4.85
C THR A 41 2.00 0.14 6.18
N VAL A 42 3.17 -0.46 6.15
CA VAL A 42 3.80 -0.96 7.37
C VAL A 42 4.94 -0.03 7.72
N GLU A 43 4.94 0.41 8.95
CA GLU A 43 5.96 1.30 9.50
C GLU A 43 6.52 0.68 10.76
N GLU A 44 7.79 0.88 11.00
CA GLU A 44 8.38 0.44 12.25
C GLU A 44 8.74 1.64 13.10
N THR A 45 8.65 1.44 14.39
CA THR A 45 8.93 2.49 15.35
C THR A 45 10.43 2.57 15.60
N LEU A 46 10.96 3.76 15.54
CA LEU A 46 12.33 4.04 15.91
C LEU A 46 12.30 4.68 17.29
N ASP A 47 12.66 3.90 18.30
CA ASP A 47 12.45 4.36 19.66
C ASP A 47 13.73 4.51 20.48
N ASN A 48 14.85 4.59 19.83
CA ASN A 48 16.10 4.75 20.54
C ASN A 48 16.46 6.22 20.76
N LEU A 49 15.53 7.10 20.58
CA LEU A 49 15.75 8.53 20.72
C LEU A 49 14.79 9.10 21.74
N SER A 50 14.96 10.37 22.02
CA SER A 50 14.10 11.03 22.98
C SER A 50 12.72 11.34 22.42
N PHE A 51 12.45 10.98 21.19
CA PHE A 51 11.14 11.16 20.58
C PHE A 51 10.81 9.92 19.77
N VAL A 52 9.53 9.73 19.51
CA VAL A 52 9.06 8.60 18.73
C VAL A 52 9.07 8.98 17.26
N ALA A 53 9.67 8.13 16.46
CA ALA A 53 9.69 8.33 15.02
C ALA A 53 9.29 7.03 14.34
N TYR A 54 8.83 7.13 13.12
CA TYR A 54 8.42 5.98 12.33
C TYR A 54 9.18 5.95 11.03
N ARG A 55 9.48 4.74 10.59
CA ARG A 55 10.10 4.53 9.29
C ARG A 55 9.20 3.60 8.49
N ARG A 56 8.90 4.00 7.25
CA ARG A 56 8.10 3.16 6.37
C ARG A 56 8.92 1.97 5.94
N VAL A 57 8.34 0.78 6.11
CA VAL A 57 8.98 -0.47 5.74
C VAL A 57 8.48 -0.95 4.40
N SER A 58 7.16 -0.90 4.20
CA SER A 58 6.59 -1.39 2.95
C SER A 58 5.24 -0.76 2.70
N THR A 59 4.87 -0.73 1.43
CA THR A 59 3.54 -0.31 1.00
C THR A 59 3.04 -1.39 0.06
N THR A 60 1.81 -1.85 0.28
CA THR A 60 1.20 -2.86 -0.57
C THR A 60 -0.16 -2.41 -1.04
N ILE A 61 -0.55 -2.88 -2.20
CA ILE A 61 -1.88 -2.66 -2.74
C ILE A 61 -2.58 -4.01 -2.82
N VAL A 62 -3.85 -4.03 -2.43
CA VAL A 62 -4.66 -5.23 -2.50
C VAL A 62 -5.47 -5.16 -3.78
N LEU A 63 -5.25 -6.14 -4.65
CA LEU A 63 -5.91 -6.17 -5.95
C LEU A 63 -6.99 -7.22 -5.96
N PRO A 64 -8.11 -6.95 -6.62
CA PRO A 64 -9.13 -7.97 -6.78
C PRO A 64 -8.66 -9.03 -7.75
N ALA A 65 -9.25 -10.21 -7.67
CA ALA A 65 -8.97 -11.30 -8.60
C ALA A 65 -9.79 -11.08 -9.86
N VAL A 66 -9.30 -10.21 -10.72
CA VAL A 66 -10.01 -9.83 -11.93
C VAL A 66 -9.99 -10.98 -12.93
N GLY A 67 -11.16 -11.32 -13.46
CA GLY A 67 -11.27 -12.34 -14.50
C GLY A 67 -11.18 -13.76 -14.00
N ILE A 68 -11.05 -13.97 -12.71
CA ILE A 68 -10.96 -15.30 -12.10
C ILE A 68 -12.08 -15.42 -11.10
N PRO A 69 -12.97 -16.41 -11.24
CA PRO A 69 -14.08 -16.55 -10.31
C PRO A 69 -13.61 -17.17 -8.99
N THR A 70 -12.61 -16.60 -8.39
CA THR A 70 -12.11 -17.05 -7.11
C THR A 70 -12.15 -15.90 -6.14
N ARG A 71 -12.01 -16.22 -4.87
CA ARG A 71 -12.00 -15.21 -3.85
C ARG A 71 -10.60 -14.73 -3.51
N GLN A 72 -9.63 -15.19 -4.25
CA GLN A 72 -8.27 -14.85 -3.96
C GLN A 72 -8.01 -13.40 -4.29
N ARG A 73 -7.29 -12.76 -3.42
CA ARG A 73 -6.82 -11.42 -3.64
C ARG A 73 -5.34 -11.47 -3.87
N GLN A 74 -4.86 -10.54 -4.64
CA GLN A 74 -3.43 -10.41 -4.87
C GLN A 74 -2.95 -9.20 -4.09
N VAL A 75 -1.93 -9.42 -3.25
CA VAL A 75 -1.32 -8.34 -2.49
C VAL A 75 0.05 -8.11 -3.08
N VAL A 76 0.31 -6.91 -3.55
CA VAL A 76 1.53 -6.59 -4.27
C VAL A 76 2.25 -5.46 -3.58
N THR A 77 3.54 -5.66 -3.32
CA THR A 77 4.38 -4.60 -2.78
C THR A 77 4.70 -3.60 -3.87
N ILE A 78 4.49 -2.33 -3.59
CA ILE A 78 4.69 -1.27 -4.56
C ILE A 78 5.51 -0.15 -3.94
N ASP A 79 6.06 0.70 -4.80
CA ASP A 79 6.72 1.90 -4.36
C ASP A 79 5.64 2.98 -4.19
N PRO A 80 5.55 3.62 -3.03
CA PRO A 80 4.54 4.66 -2.83
C PRO A 80 4.66 5.82 -3.83
N ARG A 81 5.84 6.05 -4.37
CA ARG A 81 6.00 7.09 -5.39
C ARG A 81 5.32 6.70 -6.69
N ASP A 82 5.32 5.41 -7.01
CA ASP A 82 4.63 4.91 -8.20
C ASP A 82 3.13 5.02 -8.04
N LEU A 83 2.64 4.75 -6.83
CA LEU A 83 1.23 4.91 -6.54
C LEU A 83 0.81 6.37 -6.68
N GLU A 84 1.62 7.26 -6.13
CA GLU A 84 1.34 8.69 -6.19
C GLU A 84 1.31 9.17 -7.63
N ALA A 85 2.26 8.70 -8.44
CA ALA A 85 2.31 9.06 -9.85
C ALA A 85 1.08 8.56 -10.59
N ALA A 86 0.62 7.35 -10.28
CA ALA A 86 -0.57 6.80 -10.91
C ALA A 86 -1.81 7.60 -10.54
N GLN A 87 -1.92 8.00 -9.27
CA GLN A 87 -3.03 8.83 -8.83
C GLN A 87 -3.02 10.19 -9.53
N LYS A 88 -1.84 10.74 -9.73
CA LYS A 88 -1.71 12.02 -10.41
C LYS A 88 -2.14 11.91 -11.85
N ARG A 89 -1.73 10.85 -12.53
CA ARG A 89 -2.15 10.63 -13.92
C ARG A 89 -3.65 10.47 -14.01
N ASP A 90 -4.24 9.76 -13.06
CA ASP A 90 -5.68 9.55 -13.04
C ASP A 90 -6.42 10.88 -12.90
N ALA A 91 -5.92 11.75 -12.05
CA ALA A 91 -6.54 13.04 -11.82
C ALA A 91 -6.43 13.96 -13.04
N GLU A 92 -5.45 13.71 -13.89
CA GLU A 92 -5.23 14.54 -15.09
C GLU A 92 -6.07 14.09 -16.27
N ILE A 93 -6.69 12.93 -16.20
CA ILE A 93 -7.56 12.47 -17.26
C ILE A 93 -8.93 13.11 -17.05
N THR A 94 -9.44 13.74 -18.06
CA THR A 94 -10.74 14.40 -18.00
C THR A 94 -11.69 13.83 -19.03
#